data_785f79b58c5ef7c86b91ea34a7dcda6b
#
_entry.id   785f79b58c5ef7c86b91ea34a7dcda6b
#
_cell.length_a   1.000
_cell.length_b   1.000
_cell.length_c   1.000
_cell.angle_alpha   90.00
_cell.angle_beta   90.00
_cell.angle_gamma   90.00
#
_symmetry.space_group_name_H-M   'P 1'
#
loop_
_entity.id
_entity.type
_entity.pdbx_description
1 polymer ?
#
loop_
_entity_poly.entity_id
_entity_poly.type
_entity_poly.pdbx_seq_one_letter_code
_entity_poly.pdbx_strand_id
1 'polypeptide(L)'
;DEREFELEWVSVYTFQCRRMGRFNHNRVLFVGDAAHQVSPFGARGANSGIQDTDNLAWKLKLVLDGKAPASLLDSYSAERCYAADENIMNSTRSTDFITPKSNVSKAFRNAVLELAQDYPFARALVNSGRLSVPSWLVDSPLNTPDSDAFAGNMVPGAPMDDAPVSGSRTGWLLGEMDTRFQLLYYVEDASQISAAQAQALAALAHDHIGVQAVV
;
A
#
# COMPACT_ATOMS: atom_id res chain seq x y z
N ASP A 1 20.27 33.93 15.58
CA ASP A 1 20.88 33.34 16.75
C ASP A 1 22.35 33.07 16.40
N GLU A 2 23.29 33.82 16.99
CA GLU A 2 24.74 33.72 16.73
C GLU A 2 25.37 32.69 17.68
N ARG A 3 24.80 31.50 17.74
CA ARG A 3 25.42 30.43 18.54
C ARG A 3 26.55 29.82 17.73
N GLU A 4 27.72 29.70 18.33
CA GLU A 4 28.81 28.94 17.76
C GLU A 4 28.41 27.47 17.66
N PHE A 5 28.65 26.83 16.49
CA PHE A 5 28.46 25.40 16.26
C PHE A 5 29.62 24.87 15.44
N GLU A 6 29.96 23.63 15.65
CA GLU A 6 30.94 22.90 14.87
C GLU A 6 30.24 21.98 13.89
N LEU A 7 30.66 22.00 12.63
CA LEU A 7 30.15 21.12 11.59
C LEU A 7 30.92 19.79 11.61
N GLU A 8 30.30 18.74 12.12
CA GLU A 8 30.91 17.41 12.09
C GLU A 8 30.91 16.80 10.68
N TRP A 9 29.84 17.04 9.92
CA TRP A 9 29.70 16.49 8.58
C TRP A 9 28.75 17.33 7.72
N VAL A 10 29.15 17.53 6.46
CA VAL A 10 28.34 18.25 5.46
C VAL A 10 28.31 17.43 4.17
N SER A 11 27.12 17.20 3.62
CA SER A 11 26.97 16.60 2.32
C SER A 11 25.84 17.24 1.51
N VAL A 12 25.94 17.09 0.20
CA VAL A 12 24.86 17.42 -0.74
C VAL A 12 24.38 16.12 -1.36
N TYR A 13 23.10 15.85 -1.22
CA TYR A 13 22.47 14.64 -1.76
C TYR A 13 21.45 15.01 -2.84
N THR A 14 21.49 14.33 -3.99
CA THR A 14 20.55 14.51 -5.09
C THR A 14 19.57 13.36 -5.09
N PHE A 15 18.31 13.66 -4.87
CA PHE A 15 17.21 12.69 -4.94
C PHE A 15 16.68 12.59 -6.36
N GLN A 16 16.23 11.40 -6.72
CA GLN A 16 15.58 11.14 -8.00
C GLN A 16 14.19 10.54 -7.75
N CYS A 17 13.22 10.96 -8.56
CA CYS A 17 11.88 10.40 -8.60
C CYS A 17 11.69 9.73 -9.95
N ARG A 18 11.89 8.41 -10.01
CA ARG A 18 11.83 7.64 -11.25
C ARG A 18 11.59 6.17 -10.97
N ARG A 19 11.11 5.44 -11.96
CA ARG A 19 10.99 3.98 -11.92
C ARG A 19 11.37 3.35 -13.24
N MET A 20 11.59 2.04 -13.22
CA MET A 20 11.68 1.20 -14.41
C MET A 20 10.33 1.06 -15.09
N GLY A 21 10.32 0.79 -16.40
CA GLY A 21 9.10 0.51 -17.16
C GLY A 21 8.40 -0.78 -16.74
N ARG A 22 9.19 -1.78 -16.29
CA ARG A 22 8.73 -3.07 -15.74
C ARG A 22 9.67 -3.48 -14.62
N PHE A 23 9.13 -4.23 -13.64
CA PHE A 23 9.90 -4.74 -12.50
C PHE A 23 10.27 -6.21 -12.68
N ASN A 24 9.66 -6.92 -13.62
CA ASN A 24 10.04 -8.28 -13.99
C ASN A 24 10.68 -8.31 -15.40
N HIS A 25 11.82 -8.98 -15.51
CA HIS A 25 12.55 -9.20 -16.76
C HIS A 25 12.96 -10.68 -16.83
N ASN A 26 12.10 -11.53 -17.38
CA ASN A 26 12.28 -12.98 -17.39
C ASN A 26 12.44 -13.56 -15.97
N ARG A 27 13.67 -13.92 -15.61
CA ARG A 27 14.03 -14.49 -14.29
C ARG A 27 14.66 -13.49 -13.34
N VAL A 28 14.71 -12.22 -13.71
CA VAL A 28 15.23 -11.13 -12.90
C VAL A 28 14.06 -10.27 -12.43
N LEU A 29 13.92 -10.11 -11.13
CA LEU A 29 12.87 -9.34 -10.48
C LEU A 29 13.51 -8.22 -9.68
N PHE A 30 13.07 -6.99 -9.91
CA PHE A 30 13.61 -5.79 -9.27
C PHE A 30 12.66 -5.34 -8.15
N VAL A 31 13.23 -4.94 -7.02
CA VAL A 31 12.52 -4.46 -5.83
C VAL A 31 13.22 -3.22 -5.27
N GLY A 32 12.48 -2.39 -4.53
CA GLY A 32 13.02 -1.21 -3.85
C GLY A 32 13.72 -0.23 -4.80
N ASP A 33 14.80 0.39 -4.34
CA ASP A 33 15.54 1.41 -5.08
C ASP A 33 16.10 0.94 -6.42
N ALA A 34 16.27 -0.35 -6.61
CA ALA A 34 16.65 -0.93 -7.90
C ALA A 34 15.52 -0.85 -8.93
N ALA A 35 14.27 -0.84 -8.50
CA ALA A 35 13.08 -0.75 -9.34
C ALA A 35 12.55 0.68 -9.46
N HIS A 36 12.53 1.43 -8.36
CA HIS A 36 11.98 2.79 -8.28
C HIS A 36 12.66 3.60 -7.17
N GLN A 37 12.77 4.89 -7.39
CA GLN A 37 13.34 5.87 -6.45
C GLN A 37 12.36 7.01 -6.25
N VAL A 38 12.26 7.48 -5.01
CA VAL A 38 11.43 8.62 -4.61
C VAL A 38 12.23 9.60 -3.76
N SER A 39 11.76 10.86 -3.67
CA SER A 39 12.35 11.81 -2.72
C SER A 39 12.10 11.36 -1.27
N PRO A 40 12.90 11.82 -0.28
CA PRO A 40 12.75 11.43 1.11
C PRO A 40 11.47 11.98 1.76
N PHE A 41 10.81 12.95 1.11
CA PHE A 41 9.59 13.56 1.63
C PHE A 41 8.44 12.54 1.68
N GLY A 42 7.92 12.32 2.89
CA GLY A 42 6.90 11.32 3.17
C GLY A 42 7.44 9.94 3.53
N ALA A 43 8.79 9.75 3.63
CA ALA A 43 9.44 8.51 4.06
C ALA A 43 8.98 7.25 3.29
N ARG A 44 8.73 7.38 1.98
CA ARG A 44 8.09 6.34 1.15
C ARG A 44 9.05 5.30 0.59
N GLY A 45 10.34 5.60 0.45
CA GLY A 45 11.30 4.73 -0.24
C GLY A 45 11.40 3.35 0.41
N ALA A 46 11.82 3.28 1.67
CA ALA A 46 11.95 2.01 2.40
C ALA A 46 10.60 1.27 2.52
N ASN A 47 9.53 1.99 2.85
CA ASN A 47 8.19 1.40 2.95
C ASN A 47 7.72 0.79 1.63
N SER A 48 7.97 1.46 0.51
CA SER A 48 7.64 0.92 -0.83
C SER A 48 8.45 -0.34 -1.15
N GLY A 49 9.73 -0.38 -0.79
CA GLY A 49 10.57 -1.56 -0.97
C GLY A 49 10.10 -2.77 -0.13
N ILE A 50 9.62 -2.53 1.10
CA ILE A 50 8.99 -3.57 1.93
C ILE A 50 7.71 -4.07 1.26
N GLN A 51 6.87 -3.17 0.77
CA GLN A 51 5.63 -3.53 0.05
C GLN A 51 5.91 -4.29 -1.26
N ASP A 52 7.00 -3.97 -1.97
CA ASP A 52 7.43 -4.74 -3.14
C ASP A 52 7.74 -6.18 -2.76
N THR A 53 8.50 -6.35 -1.68
CA THR A 53 8.90 -7.68 -1.19
C THR A 53 7.69 -8.48 -0.72
N ASP A 54 6.78 -7.87 0.02
CA ASP A 54 5.54 -8.49 0.47
C ASP A 54 4.69 -8.94 -0.72
N ASN A 55 4.48 -8.05 -1.69
CA ASN A 55 3.71 -8.36 -2.91
C ASN A 55 4.35 -9.46 -3.76
N LEU A 56 5.68 -9.49 -3.86
CA LEU A 56 6.41 -10.46 -4.66
C LEU A 56 6.51 -11.83 -4.00
N ALA A 57 6.74 -11.89 -2.69
CA ALA A 57 7.16 -13.11 -2.00
C ALA A 57 6.15 -14.26 -2.16
N TRP A 58 4.87 -14.00 -1.91
CA TRP A 58 3.83 -15.01 -2.04
C TRP A 58 3.58 -15.44 -3.49
N LYS A 59 3.66 -14.50 -4.46
CA LYS A 59 3.51 -14.78 -5.89
C LYS A 59 4.65 -15.68 -6.37
N LEU A 60 5.87 -15.32 -6.02
CA LEU A 60 7.06 -16.09 -6.37
C LEU A 60 7.01 -17.49 -5.74
N LYS A 61 6.59 -17.58 -4.47
CA LYS A 61 6.42 -18.87 -3.79
C LYS A 61 5.42 -19.76 -4.53
N LEU A 62 4.25 -19.26 -4.89
CA LEU A 62 3.25 -20.06 -5.61
C LEU A 62 3.76 -20.54 -6.97
N VAL A 63 4.51 -19.70 -7.68
CA VAL A 63 5.11 -20.11 -8.97
C VAL A 63 6.19 -21.17 -8.78
N LEU A 64 7.07 -21.01 -7.80
CA LEU A 64 8.14 -21.98 -7.52
C LEU A 64 7.60 -23.33 -7.01
N ASP A 65 6.52 -23.30 -6.25
CA ASP A 65 5.83 -24.50 -5.75
C ASP A 65 4.98 -25.19 -6.84
N GLY A 66 4.93 -24.62 -8.07
CA GLY A 66 4.09 -25.13 -9.17
C GLY A 66 2.58 -24.96 -8.95
N LYS A 67 2.20 -24.11 -7.98
CA LYS A 67 0.80 -23.82 -7.64
C LYS A 67 0.18 -22.71 -8.46
N ALA A 68 0.98 -21.93 -9.17
CA ALA A 68 0.53 -20.87 -10.06
C ALA A 68 1.41 -20.80 -11.32
N PRO A 69 0.87 -20.32 -12.44
CA PRO A 69 1.64 -20.11 -13.66
C PRO A 69 2.62 -18.94 -13.50
N ALA A 70 3.72 -18.95 -14.27
CA ALA A 70 4.72 -17.87 -14.24
C ALA A 70 4.13 -16.48 -14.56
N SER A 71 3.03 -16.42 -15.31
CA SER A 71 2.29 -15.18 -15.61
C SER A 71 1.74 -14.47 -14.36
N LEU A 72 1.63 -15.15 -13.21
CA LEU A 72 1.29 -14.50 -11.94
C LEU A 72 2.29 -13.39 -11.59
N LEU A 73 3.57 -13.54 -11.97
CA LEU A 73 4.61 -12.53 -11.72
C LEU A 73 4.44 -11.26 -12.59
N ASP A 74 3.63 -11.30 -13.65
CA ASP A 74 3.28 -10.09 -14.40
C ASP A 74 2.39 -9.15 -13.58
N SER A 75 1.55 -9.70 -12.70
CA SER A 75 0.74 -8.89 -11.76
C SER A 75 1.61 -8.15 -10.75
N TYR A 76 2.72 -8.73 -10.30
CA TYR A 76 3.70 -8.02 -9.48
C TYR A 76 4.18 -6.74 -10.16
N SER A 77 4.64 -6.85 -11.41
CA SER A 77 5.13 -5.70 -12.16
C SER A 77 4.02 -4.66 -12.38
N ALA A 78 2.81 -5.07 -12.73
CA ALA A 78 1.68 -4.17 -12.96
C ALA A 78 1.33 -3.38 -11.68
N GLU A 79 1.12 -4.09 -10.58
CA GLU A 79 0.72 -3.51 -9.29
C GLU A 79 1.80 -2.58 -8.71
N ARG A 80 3.07 -3.02 -8.75
CA ARG A 80 4.15 -2.23 -8.14
C ARG A 80 4.60 -1.05 -9.01
N CYS A 81 4.48 -1.13 -10.33
CA CYS A 81 4.62 0.03 -11.21
C CYS A 81 3.55 1.09 -10.94
N TYR A 82 2.28 0.67 -10.80
CA TYR A 82 1.18 1.57 -10.43
C TYR A 82 1.45 2.26 -9.08
N ALA A 83 1.79 1.48 -8.05
CA ALA A 83 2.10 2.01 -6.72
C ALA A 83 3.32 2.95 -6.73
N ALA A 84 4.35 2.65 -7.53
CA ALA A 84 5.51 3.52 -7.69
C ALA A 84 5.15 4.85 -8.36
N ASP A 85 4.29 4.85 -9.39
CA ASP A 85 3.80 6.09 -10.03
C ASP A 85 3.04 6.96 -9.04
N GLU A 86 2.15 6.38 -8.24
CA GLU A 86 1.42 7.09 -7.20
C GLU A 86 2.36 7.68 -6.14
N ASN A 87 3.33 6.91 -5.68
CA ASN A 87 4.32 7.38 -4.70
C ASN A 87 5.20 8.49 -5.26
N ILE A 88 5.69 8.37 -6.48
CA ILE A 88 6.48 9.40 -7.17
C ILE A 88 5.68 10.69 -7.33
N MET A 89 4.43 10.59 -7.77
CA MET A 89 3.55 11.75 -7.94
C MET A 89 3.33 12.49 -6.60
N ASN A 90 2.96 11.78 -5.55
CA ASN A 90 2.67 12.38 -4.25
C ASN A 90 3.94 12.95 -3.58
N SER A 91 5.06 12.25 -3.68
CA SER A 91 6.36 12.70 -3.16
C SER A 91 6.87 13.95 -3.90
N THR A 92 6.72 13.99 -5.23
CA THR A 92 7.09 15.15 -6.05
C THR A 92 6.23 16.37 -5.72
N ARG A 93 4.90 16.19 -5.58
CA ARG A 93 3.99 17.27 -5.17
C ARG A 93 4.36 17.86 -3.81
N SER A 94 4.68 16.99 -2.85
CA SER A 94 5.13 17.43 -1.53
C SER A 94 6.45 18.19 -1.59
N THR A 95 7.39 17.73 -2.39
CA THR A 95 8.67 18.39 -2.61
C THR A 95 8.49 19.78 -3.24
N ASP A 96 7.67 19.87 -4.29
CA ASP A 96 7.40 21.16 -4.97
C ASP A 96 6.65 22.14 -4.08
N PHE A 97 5.79 21.64 -3.18
CA PHE A 97 5.13 22.48 -2.19
C PHE A 97 6.10 23.03 -1.13
N ILE A 98 6.98 22.19 -0.59
CA ILE A 98 7.95 22.57 0.45
C ILE A 98 9.02 23.50 -0.16
N THR A 99 9.50 23.19 -1.36
CA THR A 99 10.58 23.90 -2.06
C THR A 99 10.09 24.48 -3.41
N PRO A 100 9.24 25.51 -3.39
CA PRO A 100 8.66 26.07 -4.62
C PRO A 100 9.74 26.66 -5.53
N LYS A 101 9.72 26.28 -6.81
CA LYS A 101 10.73 26.64 -7.82
C LYS A 101 10.47 27.98 -8.52
N SER A 102 9.31 28.60 -8.33
CA SER A 102 8.92 29.86 -8.95
C SER A 102 8.25 30.81 -7.94
N ASN A 103 8.23 32.09 -8.28
CA ASN A 103 7.52 33.10 -7.48
C ASN A 103 6.02 32.82 -7.39
N VAL A 104 5.41 32.30 -8.46
CA VAL A 104 4.00 31.90 -8.48
C VAL A 104 3.77 30.73 -7.51
N SER A 105 4.56 29.69 -7.59
CA SER A 105 4.47 28.53 -6.67
C SER A 105 4.69 28.94 -5.21
N LYS A 106 5.61 29.89 -4.97
CA LYS A 106 5.86 30.43 -3.64
C LYS A 106 4.67 31.22 -3.10
N ALA A 107 4.08 32.08 -3.95
CA ALA A 107 2.88 32.85 -3.59
C ALA A 107 1.69 31.92 -3.30
N PHE A 108 1.46 30.92 -4.14
CA PHE A 108 0.44 29.89 -3.92
C PHE A 108 0.64 29.16 -2.60
N ARG A 109 1.84 28.62 -2.33
CA ARG A 109 2.15 27.93 -1.06
C ARG A 109 1.87 28.83 0.14
N ASN A 110 2.33 30.10 0.10
CA ASN A 110 2.16 31.01 1.23
C ASN A 110 0.68 31.30 1.48
N ALA A 111 -0.12 31.53 0.43
CA ALA A 111 -1.56 31.73 0.55
C ALA A 111 -2.27 30.48 1.11
N VAL A 112 -1.88 29.28 0.66
CA VAL A 112 -2.44 28.05 1.19
C VAL A 112 -2.11 27.87 2.67
N LEU A 113 -0.88 28.14 3.09
CA LEU A 113 -0.46 28.05 4.50
C LEU A 113 -1.20 29.06 5.38
N GLU A 114 -1.42 30.29 4.90
CA GLU A 114 -2.20 31.30 5.59
C GLU A 114 -3.66 30.86 5.76
N LEU A 115 -4.31 30.45 4.68
CA LEU A 115 -5.69 29.95 4.72
C LEU A 115 -5.85 28.68 5.56
N ALA A 116 -4.84 27.82 5.63
CA ALA A 116 -4.89 26.59 6.41
C ALA A 116 -5.00 26.82 7.94
N GLN A 117 -4.70 28.02 8.43
CA GLN A 117 -4.90 28.36 9.83
C GLN A 117 -6.38 28.32 10.20
N ASP A 118 -7.25 28.83 9.34
CA ASP A 118 -8.68 29.02 9.62
C ASP A 118 -9.59 28.09 8.84
N TYR A 119 -9.18 27.59 7.67
CA TYR A 119 -10.05 26.86 6.75
C TYR A 119 -9.67 25.39 6.56
N PRO A 120 -10.58 24.43 6.87
CA PRO A 120 -10.33 22.99 6.71
C PRO A 120 -9.96 22.59 5.27
N PHE A 121 -10.57 23.18 4.23
CA PHE A 121 -10.24 22.83 2.85
C PHE A 121 -8.77 23.13 2.50
N ALA A 122 -8.23 24.22 3.03
CA ALA A 122 -6.83 24.57 2.80
C ALA A 122 -5.88 23.65 3.55
N ARG A 123 -6.28 23.15 4.74
CA ARG A 123 -5.52 22.12 5.47
C ARG A 123 -5.41 20.84 4.66
N ALA A 124 -6.45 20.43 3.95
CA ALA A 124 -6.42 19.26 3.08
C ALA A 124 -5.44 19.41 1.90
N LEU A 125 -5.19 20.64 1.42
CA LEU A 125 -4.17 20.92 0.41
C LEU A 125 -2.74 20.78 0.95
N VAL A 126 -2.52 21.08 2.23
CA VAL A 126 -1.22 20.91 2.90
C VAL A 126 -0.96 19.45 3.25
N ASN A 127 -1.96 18.76 3.78
CA ASN A 127 -1.86 17.36 4.19
C ASN A 127 -3.09 16.59 3.71
N SER A 128 -2.97 15.97 2.56
CA SER A 128 -4.01 15.11 2.00
C SER A 128 -4.11 13.74 2.70
N GLY A 129 -3.22 13.42 3.63
CA GLY A 129 -3.10 12.08 4.23
C GLY A 129 -2.53 11.01 3.30
N ARG A 130 -2.36 11.30 2.02
CA ARG A 130 -2.00 10.33 0.97
C ARG A 130 -0.60 9.73 1.17
N LEU A 131 0.31 10.45 1.82
CA LEU A 131 1.65 9.97 2.13
C LEU A 131 1.68 9.01 3.33
N SER A 132 0.59 8.87 4.07
CA SER A 132 0.51 8.04 5.29
C SER A 132 -0.17 6.69 5.05
N VAL A 133 -0.70 6.44 3.84
CA VAL A 133 -1.41 5.21 3.51
C VAL A 133 -0.77 4.50 2.32
N PRO A 134 -0.84 3.15 2.24
CA PRO A 134 -0.36 2.41 1.08
C PRO A 134 -1.22 2.73 -0.16
N SER A 135 -0.66 2.45 -1.34
CA SER A 135 -1.40 2.57 -2.60
C SER A 135 -2.48 1.50 -2.69
N TRP A 136 -3.65 1.88 -3.17
CA TRP A 136 -4.73 0.94 -3.45
C TRP A 136 -4.54 0.37 -4.85
N LEU A 137 -4.47 -0.94 -4.96
CA LEU A 137 -4.20 -1.66 -6.22
C LEU A 137 -5.51 -1.90 -7.00
N VAL A 138 -6.28 -0.83 -7.19
CA VAL A 138 -7.65 -0.90 -7.77
C VAL A 138 -7.70 -1.48 -9.18
N ASP A 139 -6.64 -1.31 -9.96
CA ASP A 139 -6.52 -1.84 -11.32
C ASP A 139 -5.74 -3.16 -11.39
N SER A 140 -5.57 -3.85 -10.26
CA SER A 140 -4.89 -5.14 -10.25
C SER A 140 -5.67 -6.17 -11.08
N PRO A 141 -4.98 -6.93 -11.96
CA PRO A 141 -5.61 -8.03 -12.70
C PRO A 141 -6.07 -9.18 -11.80
N LEU A 142 -5.72 -9.15 -10.52
CA LEU A 142 -6.11 -10.16 -9.52
C LEU A 142 -7.39 -9.76 -8.77
N ASN A 143 -7.88 -8.53 -8.94
CA ASN A 143 -9.10 -8.09 -8.29
C ASN A 143 -10.33 -8.76 -8.91
N THR A 144 -11.26 -9.17 -8.04
CA THR A 144 -12.61 -9.52 -8.44
C THR A 144 -13.51 -8.31 -8.18
N PRO A 145 -14.29 -7.84 -9.15
CA PRO A 145 -15.22 -6.73 -8.94
C PRO A 145 -16.25 -7.05 -7.85
N ASP A 146 -16.64 -6.02 -7.09
CA ASP A 146 -17.75 -6.13 -6.15
C ASP A 146 -19.07 -6.46 -6.88
N SER A 147 -19.89 -7.30 -6.28
CA SER A 147 -21.24 -7.58 -6.75
C SER A 147 -22.28 -6.61 -6.16
N ASP A 148 -21.93 -5.98 -5.04
CA ASP A 148 -22.80 -5.07 -4.28
C ASP A 148 -22.08 -3.76 -3.97
N ALA A 149 -22.84 -2.74 -3.61
CA ALA A 149 -22.31 -1.46 -3.15
C ALA A 149 -22.05 -1.50 -1.65
N PHE A 150 -20.80 -1.49 -1.25
CA PHE A 150 -20.40 -1.41 0.16
C PHE A 150 -20.06 0.03 0.56
N ALA A 151 -20.38 0.39 1.79
CA ALA A 151 -19.93 1.64 2.38
C ALA A 151 -18.49 1.49 2.91
N GLY A 152 -17.68 2.55 2.76
CA GLY A 152 -16.30 2.58 3.32
C GLY A 152 -15.21 2.42 2.27
N ASN A 153 -14.02 2.06 2.75
CA ASN A 153 -12.78 2.06 1.96
C ASN A 153 -12.34 0.65 1.54
N MET A 154 -13.01 -0.40 2.00
CA MET A 154 -12.67 -1.79 1.68
C MET A 154 -13.23 -2.16 0.31
N VAL A 155 -12.58 -1.65 -0.72
CA VAL A 155 -12.85 -1.98 -2.12
C VAL A 155 -11.80 -2.94 -2.67
N PRO A 156 -12.06 -3.67 -3.76
CA PRO A 156 -11.06 -4.54 -4.37
C PRO A 156 -9.74 -3.81 -4.63
N GLY A 157 -8.64 -4.40 -4.18
CA GLY A 157 -7.29 -3.81 -4.27
C GLY A 157 -6.91 -2.86 -3.14
N ALA A 158 -7.83 -2.51 -2.23
CA ALA A 158 -7.49 -1.75 -1.02
C ALA A 158 -6.82 -2.64 0.03
N PRO A 159 -5.89 -2.10 0.85
CA PRO A 159 -5.44 -2.80 2.03
C PRO A 159 -6.61 -2.96 3.02
N MET A 160 -6.63 -4.09 3.72
CA MET A 160 -7.65 -4.35 4.72
C MET A 160 -7.50 -3.41 5.91
N ASP A 161 -8.60 -2.81 6.35
CA ASP A 161 -8.66 -2.03 7.58
C ASP A 161 -8.65 -2.95 8.81
N ASP A 162 -8.01 -2.51 9.89
CA ASP A 162 -8.06 -3.20 11.17
C ASP A 162 -9.31 -2.80 11.96
N ALA A 163 -9.82 -3.71 12.78
CA ALA A 163 -11.00 -3.47 13.60
C ALA A 163 -10.88 -4.15 14.97
N PRO A 164 -11.43 -3.56 16.04
CA PRO A 164 -11.53 -4.25 17.33
C PRO A 164 -12.50 -5.43 17.23
N VAL A 165 -12.10 -6.58 17.76
CA VAL A 165 -12.88 -7.83 17.73
C VAL A 165 -13.03 -8.38 19.14
N SER A 166 -14.28 -8.59 19.57
CA SER A 166 -14.59 -9.18 20.87
C SER A 166 -14.37 -10.69 20.85
N GLY A 167 -13.83 -11.23 21.95
CA GLY A 167 -13.62 -12.67 22.09
C GLY A 167 -12.40 -13.20 21.31
N SER A 168 -11.67 -12.36 20.62
CA SER A 168 -10.45 -12.73 19.93
C SER A 168 -9.24 -12.77 20.88
N ARG A 169 -8.17 -13.47 20.47
CA ARG A 169 -6.93 -13.58 21.23
C ARG A 169 -6.20 -12.23 21.36
N THR A 170 -6.21 -11.44 20.31
CA THR A 170 -5.45 -10.19 20.20
C THR A 170 -6.28 -8.94 20.43
N GLY A 171 -7.62 -9.04 20.39
CA GLY A 171 -8.53 -7.91 20.44
C GLY A 171 -8.65 -7.14 19.13
N TRP A 172 -7.94 -7.55 18.07
CA TRP A 172 -7.88 -6.89 16.79
C TRP A 172 -7.97 -7.88 15.62
N LEU A 173 -8.69 -7.51 14.56
CA LEU A 173 -8.96 -8.37 13.42
C LEU A 173 -7.68 -8.82 12.70
N LEU A 174 -6.75 -7.89 12.41
CA LEU A 174 -5.48 -8.23 11.78
C LEU A 174 -4.60 -9.16 12.64
N GLY A 175 -4.76 -9.09 13.94
CA GLY A 175 -4.05 -10.00 14.86
C GLY A 175 -4.55 -11.45 14.84
N GLU A 176 -5.73 -11.70 14.29
CA GLU A 176 -6.28 -13.05 14.09
C GLU A 176 -5.89 -13.66 12.73
N MET A 177 -5.35 -12.84 11.81
CA MET A 177 -4.87 -13.30 10.52
C MET A 177 -3.52 -13.98 10.64
N ASP A 178 -3.28 -14.97 9.79
CA ASP A 178 -1.98 -15.59 9.61
C ASP A 178 -1.36 -15.27 8.24
N THR A 179 -0.33 -15.99 7.84
CA THR A 179 0.39 -15.75 6.57
C THR A 179 -0.26 -16.40 5.35
N ARG A 180 -1.43 -17.04 5.51
CA ARG A 180 -2.19 -17.63 4.40
C ARG A 180 -3.12 -16.62 3.76
N PHE A 181 -3.72 -16.99 2.64
CA PHE A 181 -4.88 -16.29 2.11
C PHE A 181 -6.02 -16.38 3.11
N GLN A 182 -6.76 -15.26 3.27
CA GLN A 182 -7.85 -15.15 4.23
C GLN A 182 -9.17 -14.99 3.49
N LEU A 183 -10.18 -15.74 3.88
CA LEU A 183 -11.57 -15.52 3.51
C LEU A 183 -12.31 -15.00 4.73
N LEU A 184 -12.75 -13.75 4.67
CA LEU A 184 -13.64 -13.18 5.69
C LEU A 184 -15.09 -13.50 5.30
N TYR A 185 -15.77 -14.24 6.16
CA TYR A 185 -17.17 -14.61 5.95
C TYR A 185 -18.04 -13.97 7.03
N TYR A 186 -18.71 -12.88 6.67
CA TYR A 186 -19.53 -12.11 7.60
C TYR A 186 -20.93 -12.70 7.73
N VAL A 187 -21.37 -12.91 8.96
CA VAL A 187 -22.73 -13.34 9.33
C VAL A 187 -23.19 -12.52 10.53
N GLU A 188 -24.50 -12.31 10.65
CA GLU A 188 -25.06 -11.63 11.84
C GLU A 188 -24.99 -12.49 13.10
N ASP A 189 -25.12 -13.80 12.93
CA ASP A 189 -25.05 -14.79 14.01
C ASP A 189 -24.44 -16.09 13.51
N ALA A 190 -23.50 -16.65 14.26
CA ALA A 190 -22.82 -17.90 13.92
C ALA A 190 -23.78 -19.09 13.72
N SER A 191 -24.96 -19.06 14.35
CA SER A 191 -26.00 -20.09 14.17
C SER A 191 -26.62 -20.12 12.76
N GLN A 192 -26.43 -19.06 11.96
CA GLN A 192 -26.85 -19.01 10.56
C GLN A 192 -25.99 -19.88 9.64
N ILE A 193 -24.82 -20.32 10.10
CA ILE A 193 -23.92 -21.14 9.32
C ILE A 193 -24.41 -22.59 9.37
N SER A 194 -24.90 -23.08 8.24
CA SER A 194 -25.29 -24.49 8.11
C SER A 194 -24.08 -25.42 8.20
N ALA A 195 -24.31 -26.67 8.57
CA ALA A 195 -23.25 -27.69 8.62
C ALA A 195 -22.51 -27.85 7.26
N ALA A 196 -23.22 -27.72 6.15
CA ALA A 196 -22.64 -27.77 4.82
C ALA A 196 -21.71 -26.56 4.55
N GLN A 197 -22.10 -25.37 4.94
CA GLN A 197 -21.25 -24.17 4.84
C GLN A 197 -20.01 -24.28 5.72
N ALA A 198 -20.17 -24.69 6.98
CA ALA A 198 -19.04 -24.92 7.90
C ALA A 198 -18.05 -25.95 7.34
N GLN A 199 -18.54 -27.03 6.75
CA GLN A 199 -17.69 -28.03 6.09
C GLN A 199 -16.98 -27.46 4.87
N ALA A 200 -17.66 -26.66 4.04
CA ALA A 200 -17.06 -26.00 2.88
C ALA A 200 -15.97 -25.00 3.29
N LEU A 201 -16.20 -24.19 4.31
CA LEU A 201 -15.21 -23.25 4.84
C LEU A 201 -13.98 -23.99 5.41
N ALA A 202 -14.18 -25.08 6.15
CA ALA A 202 -13.09 -25.88 6.67
C ALA A 202 -12.26 -26.56 5.56
N ALA A 203 -12.90 -26.94 4.44
CA ALA A 203 -12.21 -27.56 3.31
C ALA A 203 -11.22 -26.61 2.60
N LEU A 204 -11.44 -25.29 2.68
CA LEU A 204 -10.55 -24.28 2.09
C LEU A 204 -9.11 -24.35 2.65
N ALA A 205 -8.94 -24.75 3.89
CA ALA A 205 -7.62 -24.91 4.50
C ALA A 205 -6.77 -25.98 3.80
N HIS A 206 -7.41 -26.92 3.13
CA HIS A 206 -6.79 -28.04 2.40
C HIS A 206 -6.80 -27.88 0.90
N ASP A 207 -7.26 -26.73 0.41
CA ASP A 207 -7.25 -26.41 -1.01
C ASP A 207 -5.81 -26.19 -1.53
N HIS A 208 -5.68 -26.09 -2.85
CA HIS A 208 -4.40 -26.01 -3.57
C HIS A 208 -3.46 -24.91 -3.03
N ILE A 209 -3.97 -23.77 -2.65
CA ILE A 209 -3.21 -22.65 -2.06
C ILE A 209 -3.32 -22.55 -0.54
N GLY A 210 -4.31 -23.19 0.06
CA GLY A 210 -4.61 -23.15 1.50
C GLY A 210 -5.16 -21.78 1.94
N VAL A 211 -6.47 -21.72 2.17
CA VAL A 211 -7.15 -20.48 2.57
C VAL A 211 -7.67 -20.64 3.99
N GLN A 212 -7.39 -19.69 4.86
CA GLN A 212 -8.01 -19.62 6.19
C GLN A 212 -9.37 -18.91 6.08
N ALA A 213 -10.42 -19.55 6.55
CA ALA A 213 -11.72 -18.90 6.72
C ALA A 213 -11.80 -18.29 8.12
N VAL A 214 -12.22 -17.03 8.18
CA VAL A 214 -12.52 -16.28 9.41
C VAL A 214 -14.00 -15.88 9.34
N VAL A 215 -14.74 -16.25 10.36
CA VAL A 215 -16.19 -16.06 10.44
C VAL A 215 -16.54 -15.16 11.61
#